data_0511749932c5bdcfca9ae6c402a0dbe6
#
_entry.id   0511749932c5bdcfca9ae6c402a0dbe6
#
_cell.length_a   1.000
_cell.length_b   1.000
_cell.length_c   1.000
_cell.angle_alpha   90.00
_cell.angle_beta   90.00
_cell.angle_gamma   90.00
#
_symmetry.space_group_name_H-M   'P 1'
#
loop_
_entity.id
_entity.type
_entity.pdbx_description
1 polymer ?
#
loop_
_entity_poly.entity_id
_entity_poly.type
_entity_poly.pdbx_seq_one_letter_code
_entity_poly.pdbx_strand_id
1 'polypeptide(L)'
;MVYLHCLPPSFEPRVSDHMLQIIVMIKQILNNGYAYKIDGDVYFNIDKFPEYGRLSGRKLEDNRAGERVAVDSRKKNPADFALWKSAKEGEPFWESPWGPGRPGWHIECSAMSAAYLGYSFDIHGGGVDLVFPHHENEIAQSCAACNQSNISYWIHNGFVTVDSEKMSKSLGNFFTIRQVIDLYHPLALRLFLMGTHYRSPINYSDVQLESASDRIFYIYQTLHDCENVLSQNDVAIRVDSIPHDIACCVDSFQDIFMSAMSDDLLTPVVLAAMSEPLKTINDLLHTRKGKKQELRIESLTALEKIIRNVLTVLGMMPQSYSEVLQQLREKALKRAKITEDQVLKKIEERTAARRNKEFEKSDAIRKDLAAVGIALMDSADGTTWRPAVPLALQEQQVVAT
;
A
#
# COMPACT_ATOMS: atom_id res chain seq x y z
N MET A 1 -4.12 -2.50 -9.74
CA MET A 1 -4.28 -3.11 -8.40
C MET A 1 -3.98 -4.61 -8.41
N VAL A 2 -4.48 -5.41 -9.37
CA VAL A 2 -4.17 -6.85 -9.49
C VAL A 2 -2.65 -7.11 -9.53
N TYR A 3 -1.89 -6.34 -10.29
CA TYR A 3 -0.42 -6.45 -10.34
C TYR A 3 0.30 -6.15 -9.00
N LEU A 4 -0.40 -5.55 -8.04
CA LEU A 4 0.09 -5.36 -6.67
C LEU A 4 -0.42 -6.43 -5.72
N HIS A 5 -0.99 -7.51 -6.22
CA HIS A 5 -1.57 -8.60 -5.44
C HIS A 5 -2.68 -8.13 -4.49
N CYS A 6 -3.39 -7.05 -4.85
CA CYS A 6 -4.59 -6.64 -4.12
C CYS A 6 -5.75 -7.54 -4.53
N LEU A 7 -6.54 -7.97 -3.56
CA LEU A 7 -7.77 -8.70 -3.83
C LEU A 7 -8.72 -7.83 -4.66
N PRO A 8 -9.41 -8.39 -5.65
CA PRO A 8 -10.43 -7.65 -6.38
C PRO A 8 -11.59 -7.30 -5.45
N PRO A 9 -12.29 -6.16 -5.67
CA PRO A 9 -13.50 -5.85 -4.95
C PRO A 9 -14.61 -6.87 -5.30
N SER A 10 -15.54 -7.09 -4.37
CA SER A 10 -16.71 -7.95 -4.63
C SER A 10 -17.64 -7.34 -5.69
N PHE A 11 -17.74 -6.00 -5.70
CA PHE A 11 -18.48 -5.22 -6.68
C PHE A 11 -17.65 -4.03 -7.14
N GLU A 12 -17.69 -3.74 -8.44
CA GLU A 12 -17.03 -2.59 -9.07
C GLU A 12 -18.09 -1.81 -9.87
N PRO A 13 -18.92 -0.99 -9.19
CA PRO A 13 -20.04 -0.30 -9.82
C PRO A 13 -19.57 0.79 -10.78
N ARG A 14 -20.32 0.95 -11.90
CA ARG A 14 -20.12 2.01 -12.86
C ARG A 14 -21.24 3.03 -12.74
N VAL A 15 -20.89 4.30 -12.79
CA VAL A 15 -21.86 5.42 -12.70
C VAL A 15 -22.94 5.31 -13.79
N SER A 16 -22.54 4.98 -15.03
CA SER A 16 -23.46 4.84 -16.17
C SER A 16 -24.55 3.79 -15.97
N ASP A 17 -24.28 2.77 -15.15
CA ASP A 17 -25.21 1.68 -14.88
C ASP A 17 -26.15 2.00 -13.70
N HIS A 18 -25.93 3.15 -13.02
CA HIS A 18 -26.62 3.52 -11.79
C HIS A 18 -27.38 4.86 -11.89
N MET A 19 -27.65 5.35 -13.10
CA MET A 19 -28.35 6.62 -13.29
C MET A 19 -29.73 6.66 -12.63
N LEU A 20 -30.46 5.54 -12.62
CA LEU A 20 -31.76 5.46 -11.96
C LEU A 20 -31.65 5.68 -10.45
N GLN A 21 -30.66 5.02 -9.80
CA GLN A 21 -30.42 5.15 -8.36
C GLN A 21 -30.02 6.58 -7.99
N ILE A 22 -29.18 7.20 -8.81
CA ILE A 22 -28.75 8.60 -8.64
C ILE A 22 -29.97 9.53 -8.73
N ILE A 23 -30.80 9.39 -9.76
CA ILE A 23 -32.00 10.20 -9.93
C ILE A 23 -33.00 10.03 -8.77
N VAL A 24 -33.16 8.77 -8.31
CA VAL A 24 -34.01 8.46 -7.16
C VAL A 24 -33.49 9.13 -5.89
N MET A 25 -32.20 9.06 -5.61
CA MET A 25 -31.61 9.72 -4.44
C MET A 25 -31.75 11.24 -4.51
N ILE A 26 -31.52 11.87 -5.66
CA ILE A 26 -31.70 13.31 -5.84
C ILE A 26 -33.18 13.70 -5.60
N LYS A 27 -34.16 12.90 -6.07
CA LYS A 27 -35.57 13.12 -5.77
C LYS A 27 -35.88 13.07 -4.28
N GLN A 28 -35.29 12.12 -3.55
CA GLN A 28 -35.44 12.01 -2.10
C GLN A 28 -34.91 13.27 -1.40
N ILE A 29 -33.70 13.73 -1.77
CA ILE A 29 -33.07 14.94 -1.21
C ILE A 29 -33.95 16.19 -1.49
N LEU A 30 -34.49 16.30 -2.71
CA LEU A 30 -35.44 17.39 -3.07
C LEU A 30 -36.73 17.33 -2.25
N ASN A 31 -37.35 16.15 -2.13
CA ASN A 31 -38.59 15.95 -1.40
C ASN A 31 -38.42 16.23 0.10
N ASN A 32 -37.23 15.93 0.65
CA ASN A 32 -36.90 16.21 2.05
C ASN A 32 -36.49 17.68 2.28
N GLY A 33 -36.50 18.54 1.24
CA GLY A 33 -36.27 19.98 1.35
C GLY A 33 -34.81 20.42 1.43
N TYR A 34 -33.85 19.52 1.15
CA TYR A 34 -32.41 19.81 1.20
C TYR A 34 -31.82 20.24 -0.15
N ALA A 35 -32.60 20.28 -1.21
CA ALA A 35 -32.14 20.71 -2.53
C ALA A 35 -33.14 21.63 -3.23
N TYR A 36 -32.71 22.31 -4.27
CA TYR A 36 -33.52 23.19 -5.10
C TYR A 36 -33.08 23.12 -6.57
N LYS A 37 -33.97 23.58 -7.48
CA LYS A 37 -33.78 23.54 -8.93
C LYS A 37 -33.53 24.95 -9.47
N ILE A 38 -32.63 25.05 -10.45
CA ILE A 38 -32.38 26.28 -11.23
C ILE A 38 -32.05 25.88 -12.67
N ASP A 39 -32.90 26.24 -13.62
CA ASP A 39 -32.66 26.10 -15.08
C ASP A 39 -32.14 24.70 -15.51
N GLY A 40 -32.76 23.64 -14.95
CA GLY A 40 -32.37 22.26 -15.22
C GLY A 40 -31.22 21.72 -14.33
N ASP A 41 -30.51 22.57 -13.62
CA ASP A 41 -29.59 22.18 -12.57
C ASP A 41 -30.32 21.85 -11.26
N VAL A 42 -29.75 20.96 -10.45
CA VAL A 42 -30.19 20.69 -9.08
C VAL A 42 -29.02 20.88 -8.13
N TYR A 43 -29.21 21.75 -7.14
CA TYR A 43 -28.20 22.07 -6.14
C TYR A 43 -28.60 21.58 -4.75
N PHE A 44 -27.68 21.06 -3.99
CA PHE A 44 -27.81 20.82 -2.56
C PHE A 44 -27.73 22.14 -1.81
N ASN A 45 -28.68 22.36 -0.88
CA ASN A 45 -28.75 23.58 -0.06
C ASN A 45 -28.01 23.32 1.27
N ILE A 46 -26.77 23.78 1.37
CA ILE A 46 -25.91 23.59 2.54
C ILE A 46 -26.52 24.21 3.80
N ASP A 47 -27.17 25.36 3.70
CA ASP A 47 -27.77 26.05 4.85
C ASP A 47 -28.89 25.24 5.51
N LYS A 48 -29.44 24.23 4.82
CA LYS A 48 -30.43 23.29 5.36
C LYS A 48 -29.85 22.11 6.10
N PHE A 49 -28.55 21.93 6.04
CA PHE A 49 -27.84 20.81 6.69
C PHE A 49 -26.86 21.32 7.77
N PRO A 50 -27.35 21.53 9.02
CA PRO A 50 -26.56 22.16 10.09
C PRO A 50 -25.30 21.39 10.49
N GLU A 51 -25.26 20.08 10.22
CA GLU A 51 -24.11 19.20 10.55
C GLU A 51 -23.02 19.21 9.47
N TYR A 52 -23.11 20.08 8.46
CA TYR A 52 -22.10 20.17 7.41
C TYR A 52 -20.75 20.59 7.99
N GLY A 53 -19.71 19.84 7.66
CA GLY A 53 -18.36 20.02 8.21
C GLY A 53 -18.02 19.05 9.35
N ARG A 54 -18.92 18.12 9.71
CA ARG A 54 -18.71 17.20 10.82
C ARG A 54 -17.56 16.21 10.62
N LEU A 55 -17.24 15.84 9.37
CA LEU A 55 -16.11 14.97 9.03
C LEU A 55 -14.80 15.77 8.98
N SER A 56 -14.83 16.89 8.27
CA SER A 56 -13.64 17.70 8.00
C SER A 56 -13.25 18.66 9.11
N GLY A 57 -14.16 18.93 10.07
CA GLY A 57 -14.03 19.97 11.08
C GLY A 57 -14.08 21.40 10.51
N ARG A 58 -14.38 21.57 9.21
CA ARG A 58 -14.44 22.88 8.56
C ARG A 58 -15.78 23.58 8.88
N LYS A 59 -15.69 24.87 9.19
CA LYS A 59 -16.87 25.72 9.28
C LYS A 59 -17.25 26.26 7.91
N LEU A 60 -18.53 26.48 7.66
CA LEU A 60 -19.02 27.06 6.39
C LEU A 60 -18.37 28.43 6.07
N GLU A 61 -18.06 29.20 7.10
CA GLU A 61 -17.39 30.51 7.00
C GLU A 61 -15.97 30.42 6.45
N ASP A 62 -15.28 29.29 6.67
CA ASP A 62 -13.92 29.04 6.20
C ASP A 62 -13.86 28.55 4.74
N ASN A 63 -15.05 28.28 4.16
CA ASN A 63 -15.16 27.76 2.80
C ASN A 63 -14.93 28.89 1.78
N ARG A 64 -13.75 28.97 1.20
CA ARG A 64 -13.49 29.85 0.06
C ARG A 64 -14.16 29.28 -1.19
N ALA A 65 -15.41 29.70 -1.38
CA ALA A 65 -16.13 29.42 -2.63
C ALA A 65 -15.33 30.00 -3.81
N GLY A 66 -15.07 29.18 -4.83
CA GLY A 66 -14.35 29.60 -6.03
C GLY A 66 -12.93 29.04 -6.22
N GLU A 67 -12.35 28.37 -5.23
CA GLU A 67 -11.00 27.81 -5.38
C GLU A 67 -10.89 26.70 -6.45
N ARG A 68 -11.93 25.90 -6.66
CA ARG A 68 -11.93 24.79 -7.63
C ARG A 68 -12.90 24.97 -8.80
N VAL A 69 -13.98 25.68 -8.60
CA VAL A 69 -15.03 25.92 -9.61
C VAL A 69 -15.54 27.34 -9.48
N ALA A 70 -15.68 28.06 -10.60
CA ALA A 70 -16.25 29.40 -10.61
C ALA A 70 -17.61 29.44 -9.89
N VAL A 71 -17.81 30.46 -9.05
CA VAL A 71 -19.04 30.61 -8.30
C VAL A 71 -20.17 30.95 -9.28
N ASP A 72 -21.21 30.15 -9.31
CA ASP A 72 -22.43 30.42 -10.04
C ASP A 72 -23.29 31.37 -9.23
N SER A 73 -23.51 32.58 -9.74
CA SER A 73 -24.28 33.63 -9.07
C SER A 73 -25.78 33.31 -8.88
N ARG A 74 -26.29 32.26 -9.53
CA ARG A 74 -27.68 31.78 -9.36
C ARG A 74 -27.86 30.98 -8.06
N LYS A 75 -26.76 30.48 -7.44
CA LYS A 75 -26.84 29.71 -6.20
C LYS A 75 -27.32 30.55 -5.02
N LYS A 76 -28.09 29.92 -4.11
CA LYS A 76 -28.53 30.54 -2.86
C LYS A 76 -27.38 30.82 -1.91
N ASN A 77 -26.47 29.85 -1.79
CA ASN A 77 -25.20 29.95 -1.07
C ASN A 77 -24.08 29.60 -2.05
N PRO A 78 -22.98 30.37 -2.13
CA PRO A 78 -21.82 30.04 -2.98
C PRO A 78 -21.26 28.65 -2.76
N ALA A 79 -21.39 28.10 -1.55
CA ALA A 79 -20.90 26.77 -1.17
C ALA A 79 -21.86 25.63 -1.57
N ASP A 80 -23.09 25.92 -2.03
CA ASP A 80 -24.02 24.91 -2.54
C ASP A 80 -23.36 24.13 -3.68
N PHE A 81 -23.57 22.83 -3.72
CA PHE A 81 -22.93 21.96 -4.70
C PHE A 81 -23.95 21.22 -5.57
N ALA A 82 -23.56 20.96 -6.82
CA ALA A 82 -24.46 20.36 -7.79
C ALA A 82 -24.71 18.88 -7.50
N LEU A 83 -26.00 18.50 -7.51
CA LEU A 83 -26.47 17.11 -7.53
C LEU A 83 -26.72 16.65 -8.98
N TRP A 84 -27.26 17.54 -9.81
CA TRP A 84 -27.48 17.34 -11.24
C TRP A 84 -27.08 18.59 -12.00
N LYS A 85 -26.41 18.42 -13.13
CA LYS A 85 -25.98 19.52 -14.02
C LYS A 85 -26.65 19.36 -15.36
N SER A 86 -27.34 20.40 -15.87
CA SER A 86 -27.84 20.44 -17.24
C SER A 86 -26.73 20.15 -18.25
N ALA A 87 -27.07 19.42 -19.28
CA ALA A 87 -26.15 19.12 -20.38
C ALA A 87 -25.80 20.39 -21.15
N LYS A 88 -24.52 20.54 -21.48
CA LYS A 88 -24.03 21.53 -22.43
C LYS A 88 -23.90 20.87 -23.81
N GLU A 89 -23.91 21.67 -24.86
CA GLU A 89 -23.70 21.19 -26.20
C GLU A 89 -22.39 20.37 -26.34
N GLY A 90 -22.51 19.14 -26.88
CA GLY A 90 -21.39 18.23 -27.06
C GLY A 90 -20.99 17.41 -25.83
N GLU A 91 -21.62 17.61 -24.65
CA GLU A 91 -21.39 16.77 -23.49
C GLU A 91 -22.24 15.50 -23.51
N PRO A 92 -21.73 14.34 -23.03
CA PRO A 92 -22.58 13.18 -22.78
C PRO A 92 -23.64 13.52 -21.72
N PHE A 93 -24.86 13.02 -21.91
CA PHE A 93 -25.98 13.30 -21.02
C PHE A 93 -26.88 12.07 -20.84
N TRP A 94 -27.69 12.12 -19.80
CA TRP A 94 -28.76 11.18 -19.49
C TRP A 94 -30.05 11.94 -19.25
N GLU A 95 -31.17 11.31 -19.57
CA GLU A 95 -32.48 11.87 -19.32
C GLU A 95 -32.83 11.88 -17.82
N SER A 96 -33.42 12.97 -17.35
CA SER A 96 -33.88 13.11 -15.98
C SER A 96 -35.17 13.93 -15.89
N PRO A 97 -35.85 13.91 -14.74
CA PRO A 97 -37.03 14.77 -14.53
C PRO A 97 -36.75 16.30 -14.56
N TRP A 98 -35.48 16.67 -14.58
CA TRP A 98 -35.03 18.07 -14.62
C TRP A 98 -34.52 18.47 -16.00
N GLY A 99 -34.53 17.53 -16.93
CA GLY A 99 -34.00 17.65 -18.29
C GLY A 99 -32.75 16.84 -18.52
N PRO A 100 -32.23 16.81 -19.76
CA PRO A 100 -30.98 16.14 -20.11
C PRO A 100 -29.83 16.76 -19.33
N GLY A 101 -28.97 15.88 -18.78
CA GLY A 101 -27.87 16.33 -17.93
C GLY A 101 -26.99 15.18 -17.43
N ARG A 102 -26.16 15.47 -16.43
CA ARG A 102 -25.28 14.53 -15.80
C ARG A 102 -25.22 14.74 -14.28
N PRO A 103 -24.92 13.69 -13.49
CA PRO A 103 -24.79 13.83 -12.04
C PRO A 103 -23.63 14.75 -11.67
N GLY A 104 -23.73 15.35 -10.48
CA GLY A 104 -22.56 15.89 -9.78
C GLY A 104 -21.68 14.76 -9.28
N TRP A 105 -20.39 15.00 -9.14
CA TRP A 105 -19.42 13.95 -8.77
C TRP A 105 -19.75 13.22 -7.46
N HIS A 106 -20.20 13.94 -6.43
CA HIS A 106 -20.39 13.36 -5.09
C HIS A 106 -21.60 12.42 -5.01
N ILE A 107 -22.70 12.75 -5.70
CA ILE A 107 -23.95 11.96 -5.67
C ILE A 107 -23.78 10.58 -6.33
N GLU A 108 -22.80 10.44 -7.23
CA GLU A 108 -22.46 9.18 -7.86
C GLU A 108 -22.09 8.14 -6.81
N CYS A 109 -21.14 8.50 -5.93
CA CYS A 109 -20.68 7.63 -4.86
C CYS A 109 -21.75 7.38 -3.81
N SER A 110 -22.49 8.43 -3.38
CA SER A 110 -23.57 8.29 -2.41
C SER A 110 -24.66 7.32 -2.89
N ALA A 111 -25.09 7.45 -4.14
CA ALA A 111 -26.14 6.59 -4.70
C ALA A 111 -25.67 5.15 -4.94
N MET A 112 -24.45 4.95 -5.43
CA MET A 112 -23.88 3.61 -5.63
C MET A 112 -23.62 2.90 -4.31
N SER A 113 -23.09 3.59 -3.30
CA SER A 113 -22.92 3.03 -1.96
C SER A 113 -24.24 2.60 -1.36
N ALA A 114 -25.26 3.47 -1.43
CA ALA A 114 -26.60 3.15 -0.93
C ALA A 114 -27.25 1.96 -1.67
N ALA A 115 -26.98 1.81 -2.98
CA ALA A 115 -27.55 0.72 -3.77
C ALA A 115 -27.00 -0.67 -3.38
N TYR A 116 -25.75 -0.77 -2.97
CA TYR A 116 -25.08 -2.03 -2.62
C TYR A 116 -25.01 -2.31 -1.12
N LEU A 117 -24.84 -1.28 -0.30
CA LEU A 117 -24.59 -1.40 1.13
C LEU A 117 -25.73 -0.84 1.99
N GLY A 118 -26.72 -0.17 1.36
CA GLY A 118 -27.72 0.59 2.09
C GLY A 118 -27.17 1.95 2.56
N TYR A 119 -27.99 2.66 3.34
CA TYR A 119 -27.60 3.97 3.89
C TYR A 119 -26.76 3.88 5.16
N SER A 120 -26.59 2.68 5.71
CA SER A 120 -25.79 2.44 6.91
C SER A 120 -24.84 1.29 6.64
N PHE A 121 -23.54 1.54 6.79
CA PHE A 121 -22.48 0.54 6.59
C PHE A 121 -21.23 0.88 7.42
N ASP A 122 -20.27 -0.05 7.45
CA ASP A 122 -19.21 0.00 8.43
C ASP A 122 -18.10 0.99 8.06
N ILE A 123 -17.52 0.88 6.86
CA ILE A 123 -16.29 1.59 6.50
C ILE A 123 -16.43 2.28 5.14
N HIS A 124 -16.07 3.56 5.07
CA HIS A 124 -15.86 4.31 3.85
C HIS A 124 -14.45 4.89 3.83
N GLY A 125 -13.75 4.79 2.72
CA GLY A 125 -12.35 5.23 2.64
C GLY A 125 -11.97 5.88 1.34
N GLY A 126 -10.86 6.64 1.38
CA GLY A 126 -10.28 7.29 0.21
C GLY A 126 -9.00 8.05 0.54
N GLY A 127 -8.53 8.88 -0.39
CA GLY A 127 -7.41 9.78 -0.14
C GLY A 127 -7.78 10.92 0.81
N VAL A 128 -6.82 11.45 1.55
CA VAL A 128 -7.03 12.57 2.48
C VAL A 128 -7.58 13.83 1.79
N ASP A 129 -7.33 13.99 0.49
CA ASP A 129 -7.87 15.08 -0.33
C ASP A 129 -9.37 14.93 -0.63
N LEU A 130 -9.94 13.76 -0.39
CA LEU A 130 -11.38 13.51 -0.53
C LEU A 130 -12.17 13.83 0.73
N VAL A 131 -11.52 14.00 1.90
CA VAL A 131 -12.21 14.38 3.15
C VAL A 131 -13.12 15.56 2.89
N PHE A 132 -12.59 16.57 2.21
CA PHE A 132 -13.35 17.76 1.85
C PHE A 132 -13.02 18.22 0.41
N PRO A 133 -14.03 18.53 -0.42
CA PRO A 133 -15.47 18.52 -0.08
C PRO A 133 -16.16 17.17 -0.36
N HIS A 134 -15.49 16.16 -0.97
CA HIS A 134 -16.15 14.99 -1.57
C HIS A 134 -16.91 14.15 -0.53
N HIS A 135 -16.22 13.60 0.47
CA HIS A 135 -16.83 12.77 1.51
C HIS A 135 -17.76 13.55 2.44
N GLU A 136 -17.45 14.83 2.72
CA GLU A 136 -18.36 15.69 3.45
C GLU A 136 -19.69 15.86 2.71
N ASN A 137 -19.64 16.03 1.38
CA ASN A 137 -20.82 16.13 0.53
C ASN A 137 -21.58 14.80 0.44
N GLU A 138 -20.89 13.67 0.44
CA GLU A 138 -21.55 12.35 0.48
C GLU A 138 -22.31 12.14 1.79
N ILE A 139 -21.75 12.56 2.93
CA ILE A 139 -22.45 12.53 4.22
C ILE A 139 -23.72 13.38 4.14
N ALA A 140 -23.60 14.61 3.66
CA ALA A 140 -24.75 15.52 3.54
C ALA A 140 -25.83 14.93 2.64
N GLN A 141 -25.47 14.36 1.49
CA GLN A 141 -26.38 13.73 0.54
C GLN A 141 -27.09 12.52 1.13
N SER A 142 -26.34 11.62 1.76
CA SER A 142 -26.87 10.37 2.31
C SER A 142 -27.81 10.65 3.49
N CYS A 143 -27.44 11.56 4.40
CA CYS A 143 -28.30 11.99 5.52
C CYS A 143 -29.54 12.76 5.06
N ALA A 144 -29.41 13.60 4.03
CA ALA A 144 -30.56 14.32 3.46
C ALA A 144 -31.52 13.38 2.71
N ALA A 145 -31.04 12.31 2.11
CA ALA A 145 -31.89 11.28 1.47
C ALA A 145 -32.53 10.36 2.52
N CYS A 146 -31.79 9.98 3.57
CA CYS A 146 -32.25 9.06 4.62
C CYS A 146 -31.68 9.49 5.98
N ASN A 147 -32.58 9.87 6.91
CA ASN A 147 -32.21 10.33 8.24
C ASN A 147 -31.55 9.25 9.14
N GLN A 148 -31.62 7.98 8.73
CA GLN A 148 -30.95 6.86 9.40
C GLN A 148 -29.57 6.53 8.79
N SER A 149 -29.09 7.35 7.85
CA SER A 149 -27.78 7.16 7.23
C SER A 149 -26.67 7.28 8.27
N ASN A 150 -25.80 6.25 8.33
CA ASN A 150 -24.66 6.23 9.23
C ASN A 150 -23.50 5.42 8.62
N ILE A 151 -22.33 6.01 8.62
CA ILE A 151 -21.07 5.32 8.29
C ILE A 151 -20.22 5.31 9.56
N SER A 152 -19.91 4.11 10.06
CA SER A 152 -19.26 3.93 11.35
C SER A 152 -17.83 4.46 11.38
N TYR A 153 -17.06 4.21 10.30
CA TYR A 153 -15.64 4.58 10.21
C TYR A 153 -15.30 5.21 8.87
N TRP A 154 -14.60 6.34 8.93
CA TRP A 154 -14.02 7.01 7.77
C TRP A 154 -12.51 6.85 7.80
N ILE A 155 -11.93 6.26 6.74
CA ILE A 155 -10.50 5.97 6.64
C ILE A 155 -9.90 6.77 5.48
N HIS A 156 -8.85 7.56 5.77
CA HIS A 156 -8.19 8.38 4.77
C HIS A 156 -6.69 8.13 4.76
N ASN A 157 -6.16 7.76 3.59
CA ASN A 157 -4.72 7.61 3.40
C ASN A 157 -4.07 8.94 3.02
N GLY A 158 -2.79 9.10 3.44
CA GLY A 158 -1.96 10.24 3.09
C GLY A 158 -1.56 10.25 1.61
N PHE A 159 -0.89 11.32 1.20
CA PHE A 159 -0.37 11.47 -0.16
C PHE A 159 0.93 10.70 -0.36
N VAL A 160 1.18 10.28 -1.61
CA VAL A 160 2.54 10.00 -2.07
C VAL A 160 3.16 11.30 -2.54
N THR A 161 4.34 11.63 -1.98
CA THR A 161 5.14 12.80 -2.38
C THR A 161 6.40 12.33 -3.10
N VAL A 162 6.99 13.22 -3.89
CA VAL A 162 8.32 13.06 -4.50
C VAL A 162 9.08 14.32 -4.16
N ASP A 163 10.24 14.20 -3.55
CA ASP A 163 11.02 15.34 -3.06
C ASP A 163 10.21 16.32 -2.18
N SER A 164 9.35 15.75 -1.32
CA SER A 164 8.43 16.50 -0.45
C SER A 164 7.30 17.25 -1.15
N GLU A 165 7.18 17.17 -2.47
CA GLU A 165 6.07 17.72 -3.24
C GLU A 165 5.03 16.63 -3.56
N LYS A 166 3.73 16.99 -3.56
CA LYS A 166 2.66 16.05 -3.92
C LYS A 166 2.89 15.51 -5.33
N MET A 167 2.90 14.18 -5.46
CA MET A 167 2.96 13.52 -6.77
C MET A 167 1.72 13.88 -7.61
N SER A 168 1.91 14.48 -8.76
CA SER A 168 0.82 14.82 -9.66
C SER A 168 1.24 14.84 -11.14
N LYS A 169 0.29 14.57 -12.03
CA LYS A 169 0.53 14.62 -13.49
C LYS A 169 0.89 16.01 -13.96
N SER A 170 0.32 17.05 -13.35
CA SER A 170 0.55 18.46 -13.72
C SER A 170 1.97 18.94 -13.38
N LEU A 171 2.59 18.36 -12.35
CA LEU A 171 3.98 18.67 -11.96
C LEU A 171 5.02 17.83 -12.71
N GLY A 172 4.58 16.81 -13.47
CA GLY A 172 5.51 15.94 -14.20
C GLY A 172 6.32 14.96 -13.33
N ASN A 173 6.09 14.94 -12.01
CA ASN A 173 6.74 14.06 -11.04
C ASN A 173 5.93 12.76 -10.78
N PHE A 174 5.21 12.31 -11.78
CA PHE A 174 4.26 11.20 -11.67
C PHE A 174 4.84 9.90 -12.23
N PHE A 175 4.76 8.83 -11.44
CA PHE A 175 5.12 7.46 -11.83
C PHE A 175 3.88 6.57 -11.79
N THR A 176 3.69 5.77 -12.82
CA THR A 176 2.64 4.76 -12.82
C THR A 176 3.10 3.51 -12.06
N ILE A 177 2.15 2.79 -11.48
CA ILE A 177 2.41 1.47 -10.86
C ILE A 177 3.16 0.57 -11.84
N ARG A 178 2.80 0.57 -13.13
CA ARG A 178 3.47 -0.25 -14.16
C ARG A 178 4.94 0.09 -14.32
N GLN A 179 5.30 1.37 -14.32
CA GLN A 179 6.70 1.79 -14.40
C GLN A 179 7.49 1.34 -13.17
N VAL A 180 6.90 1.45 -11.98
CA VAL A 180 7.57 1.01 -10.75
C VAL A 180 7.75 -0.50 -10.72
N ILE A 181 6.71 -1.29 -10.99
CA ILE A 181 6.82 -2.76 -10.98
C ILE A 181 7.61 -3.34 -12.14
N ASP A 182 7.91 -2.56 -13.17
CA ASP A 182 8.85 -2.94 -14.22
C ASP A 182 10.29 -3.06 -13.69
N LEU A 183 10.64 -2.24 -12.69
CA LEU A 183 11.95 -2.19 -12.06
C LEU A 183 12.01 -2.88 -10.69
N TYR A 184 10.92 -2.91 -9.95
CA TYR A 184 10.83 -3.45 -8.59
C TYR A 184 9.77 -4.53 -8.49
N HIS A 185 9.96 -5.48 -7.59
CA HIS A 185 8.95 -6.50 -7.33
C HIS A 185 7.70 -5.86 -6.66
N PRO A 186 6.47 -6.29 -7.02
CA PRO A 186 5.24 -5.74 -6.41
C PRO A 186 5.23 -5.76 -4.88
N LEU A 187 5.77 -6.82 -4.27
CA LEU A 187 5.85 -6.92 -2.80
C LEU A 187 6.83 -5.92 -2.18
N ALA A 188 7.86 -5.48 -2.92
CA ALA A 188 8.74 -4.39 -2.45
C ALA A 188 7.98 -3.06 -2.40
N LEU A 189 7.17 -2.75 -3.41
CA LEU A 189 6.31 -1.56 -3.40
C LEU A 189 5.27 -1.65 -2.27
N ARG A 190 4.67 -2.82 -2.03
CA ARG A 190 3.75 -3.00 -0.90
C ARG A 190 4.45 -2.78 0.45
N LEU A 191 5.64 -3.36 0.65
CA LEU A 191 6.41 -3.16 1.87
C LEU A 191 6.77 -1.68 2.08
N PHE A 192 7.19 -0.99 1.03
CA PHE A 192 7.44 0.46 1.05
C PHE A 192 6.21 1.23 1.54
N LEU A 193 5.03 0.98 0.96
CA LEU A 193 3.78 1.65 1.35
C LEU A 193 3.37 1.36 2.81
N MET A 194 3.57 0.13 3.30
CA MET A 194 3.27 -0.26 4.67
C MET A 194 4.35 0.17 5.68
N GLY A 195 5.51 0.62 5.22
CA GLY A 195 6.60 1.13 6.05
C GLY A 195 6.30 2.48 6.71
N THR A 196 5.23 3.15 6.29
CA THR A 196 4.73 4.39 6.88
C THR A 196 3.28 4.20 7.28
N HIS A 197 2.82 4.86 8.35
CA HIS A 197 1.41 4.82 8.75
C HIS A 197 0.54 5.34 7.60
N TYR A 198 -0.57 4.67 7.30
CA TYR A 198 -1.39 4.95 6.11
C TYR A 198 -1.91 6.39 6.04
N ARG A 199 -2.13 7.06 7.19
CA ARG A 199 -2.57 8.47 7.25
C ARG A 199 -1.47 9.47 6.90
N SER A 200 -0.20 9.07 7.08
CA SER A 200 0.93 9.96 6.87
C SER A 200 1.27 10.07 5.38
N PRO A 201 1.74 11.23 4.94
CA PRO A 201 2.34 11.32 3.60
C PRO A 201 3.58 10.41 3.54
N ILE A 202 3.75 9.74 2.42
CA ILE A 202 4.91 8.88 2.16
C ILE A 202 5.74 9.49 1.02
N ASN A 203 7.02 9.72 1.28
CA ASN A 203 7.92 10.26 0.27
C ASN A 203 8.51 9.13 -0.58
N TYR A 204 8.17 9.12 -1.86
CA TYR A 204 8.75 8.18 -2.82
C TYR A 204 10.20 8.58 -3.13
N SER A 205 11.10 7.63 -3.01
CA SER A 205 12.47 7.74 -3.49
C SER A 205 13.03 6.38 -3.90
N ASP A 206 13.97 6.37 -4.83
CA ASP A 206 14.64 5.13 -5.25
C ASP A 206 15.37 4.46 -4.09
N VAL A 207 15.93 5.24 -3.17
CA VAL A 207 16.60 4.73 -1.96
C VAL A 207 15.65 3.92 -1.09
N GLN A 208 14.44 4.41 -0.87
CA GLN A 208 13.45 3.71 -0.05
C GLN A 208 12.90 2.45 -0.73
N LEU A 209 12.72 2.48 -2.05
CA LEU A 209 12.32 1.29 -2.81
C LEU A 209 13.43 0.22 -2.86
N GLU A 210 14.69 0.62 -3.03
CA GLU A 210 15.82 -0.31 -2.92
C GLU A 210 15.90 -0.94 -1.53
N SER A 211 15.74 -0.15 -0.47
CA SER A 211 15.70 -0.65 0.91
C SER A 211 14.54 -1.62 1.14
N ALA A 212 13.36 -1.31 0.62
CA ALA A 212 12.21 -2.21 0.67
C ALA A 212 12.47 -3.50 -0.12
N SER A 213 13.13 -3.42 -1.27
CA SER A 213 13.49 -4.57 -2.10
C SER A 213 14.52 -5.48 -1.38
N ASP A 214 15.55 -4.91 -0.75
CA ASP A 214 16.53 -5.67 0.04
C ASP A 214 15.87 -6.33 1.26
N ARG A 215 14.96 -5.61 1.95
CA ARG A 215 14.20 -6.15 3.08
C ARG A 215 13.29 -7.31 2.67
N ILE A 216 12.60 -7.22 1.53
CA ILE A 216 11.78 -8.31 0.99
C ILE A 216 12.65 -9.53 0.64
N PHE A 217 13.80 -9.29 0.02
CA PHE A 217 14.75 -10.38 -0.27
C PHE A 217 15.19 -11.09 1.02
N TYR A 218 15.55 -10.34 2.06
CA TYR A 218 15.93 -10.90 3.36
C TYR A 218 14.81 -11.74 3.99
N ILE A 219 13.58 -11.25 4.00
CA ILE A 219 12.43 -11.97 4.57
C ILE A 219 12.24 -13.31 3.85
N TYR A 220 12.15 -13.30 2.52
CA TYR A 220 11.83 -14.53 1.79
C TYR A 220 13.03 -15.47 1.65
N GLN A 221 14.26 -14.97 1.66
CA GLN A 221 15.44 -15.84 1.74
C GLN A 221 15.46 -16.60 3.08
N THR A 222 15.19 -15.90 4.19
CA THR A 222 15.10 -16.53 5.52
C THR A 222 14.02 -17.61 5.58
N LEU A 223 12.82 -17.29 5.04
CA LEU A 223 11.71 -18.24 5.02
C LEU A 223 11.96 -19.42 4.07
N HIS A 224 12.59 -19.19 2.91
CA HIS A 224 12.97 -20.24 1.97
C HIS A 224 14.00 -21.20 2.56
N ASP A 225 15.03 -20.66 3.23
CA ASP A 225 16.04 -21.48 3.88
C ASP A 225 15.44 -22.30 5.03
N CYS A 226 14.48 -21.72 5.76
CA CYS A 226 13.72 -22.40 6.80
C CYS A 226 12.86 -23.54 6.20
N GLU A 227 12.10 -23.27 5.15
CA GLU A 227 11.27 -24.26 4.44
C GLU A 227 12.12 -25.44 3.93
N ASN A 228 13.29 -25.19 3.37
CA ASN A 228 14.22 -26.24 2.92
C ASN A 228 14.69 -27.14 4.05
N VAL A 229 14.91 -26.61 5.24
CA VAL A 229 15.28 -27.42 6.42
C VAL A 229 14.07 -28.20 6.94
N LEU A 230 12.90 -27.60 7.01
CA LEU A 230 11.67 -28.23 7.48
C LEU A 230 11.23 -29.38 6.56
N SER A 231 11.32 -29.21 5.24
CA SER A 231 10.94 -30.22 4.25
C SER A 231 11.81 -31.48 4.27
N GLN A 232 13.04 -31.41 4.80
CA GLN A 232 13.95 -32.54 4.94
C GLN A 232 13.72 -33.34 6.23
N ASN A 233 12.86 -32.84 7.12
CA ASN A 233 12.59 -33.45 8.43
C ASN A 233 11.12 -33.85 8.52
N ASP A 234 10.80 -35.05 8.10
CA ASP A 234 9.45 -35.64 8.07
C ASP A 234 8.99 -36.11 9.48
N VAL A 235 9.19 -35.26 10.49
CA VAL A 235 8.84 -35.58 11.88
C VAL A 235 7.45 -35.05 12.16
N ALA A 236 6.60 -35.89 12.76
CA ALA A 236 5.31 -35.47 13.34
C ALA A 236 5.59 -34.42 14.42
N ILE A 237 5.47 -33.14 14.03
CA ILE A 237 5.87 -31.98 14.82
C ILE A 237 4.94 -31.87 16.02
N ARG A 238 5.45 -32.14 17.22
CA ARG A 238 4.81 -31.81 18.47
C ARG A 238 5.09 -30.34 18.79
N VAL A 239 4.19 -29.45 18.40
CA VAL A 239 4.29 -27.98 18.64
C VAL A 239 4.21 -27.64 20.14
N ASP A 240 3.87 -28.60 20.99
CA ASP A 240 3.60 -28.40 22.42
C ASP A 240 4.86 -28.28 23.31
N SER A 241 6.06 -28.36 22.70
CA SER A 241 7.32 -28.32 23.46
C SER A 241 8.37 -27.53 22.66
N ILE A 242 8.37 -26.23 22.81
CA ILE A 242 9.44 -25.36 22.26
C ILE A 242 10.19 -24.71 23.43
N PRO A 243 11.48 -24.35 23.28
CA PRO A 243 12.24 -23.65 24.31
C PRO A 243 11.56 -22.36 24.74
N HIS A 244 11.67 -22.02 26.02
CA HIS A 244 10.96 -20.87 26.60
C HIS A 244 11.30 -19.52 25.90
N ASP A 245 12.56 -19.32 25.53
CA ASP A 245 13.02 -18.14 24.80
C ASP A 245 12.36 -18.02 23.42
N ILE A 246 12.15 -19.13 22.73
CA ILE A 246 11.43 -19.17 21.45
C ILE A 246 9.95 -18.90 21.65
N ALA A 247 9.33 -19.51 22.66
CA ALA A 247 7.93 -19.24 23.01
C ALA A 247 7.73 -17.75 23.29
N CYS A 248 8.58 -17.15 24.14
CA CYS A 248 8.54 -15.72 24.41
C CYS A 248 8.70 -14.85 23.13
N CYS A 249 9.56 -15.25 22.18
CA CYS A 249 9.72 -14.52 20.93
C CYS A 249 8.45 -14.59 20.07
N VAL A 250 7.82 -15.75 19.96
CA VAL A 250 6.57 -15.96 19.21
C VAL A 250 5.43 -15.18 19.85
N ASP A 251 5.23 -15.30 21.15
CA ASP A 251 4.15 -14.63 21.91
C ASP A 251 4.31 -13.11 21.85
N SER A 252 5.52 -12.60 22.09
CA SER A 252 5.80 -11.16 22.02
C SER A 252 5.53 -10.59 20.62
N PHE A 253 5.92 -11.30 19.55
CA PHE A 253 5.62 -10.84 18.21
C PHE A 253 4.12 -10.87 17.89
N GLN A 254 3.41 -11.90 18.36
CA GLN A 254 1.95 -11.99 18.24
C GLN A 254 1.25 -10.83 18.97
N ASP A 255 1.66 -10.53 20.19
CA ASP A 255 1.09 -9.44 21.00
C ASP A 255 1.35 -8.06 20.35
N ILE A 256 2.57 -7.83 19.86
CA ILE A 256 2.90 -6.59 19.14
C ILE A 256 2.04 -6.48 17.87
N PHE A 257 1.89 -7.57 17.10
CA PHE A 257 1.06 -7.59 15.90
C PHE A 257 -0.40 -7.24 16.24
N MET A 258 -0.98 -7.91 17.22
CA MET A 258 -2.38 -7.67 17.62
C MET A 258 -2.58 -6.24 18.12
N SER A 259 -1.70 -5.75 18.98
CA SER A 259 -1.76 -4.39 19.50
C SER A 259 -1.63 -3.34 18.40
N ALA A 260 -0.63 -3.45 17.54
CA ALA A 260 -0.38 -2.49 16.47
C ALA A 260 -1.49 -2.47 15.42
N MET A 261 -2.00 -3.65 15.03
CA MET A 261 -3.11 -3.72 14.05
C MET A 261 -4.44 -3.24 14.65
N SER A 262 -4.63 -3.33 15.98
CA SER A 262 -5.80 -2.79 16.67
C SER A 262 -5.67 -1.29 16.98
N ASP A 263 -4.47 -0.74 16.90
CA ASP A 263 -4.20 0.70 17.04
C ASP A 263 -4.07 1.35 15.66
N ASP A 264 -5.20 1.48 14.99
CA ASP A 264 -5.33 2.17 13.70
C ASP A 264 -4.40 1.63 12.60
N LEU A 265 -4.24 0.29 12.52
CA LEU A 265 -3.46 -0.39 11.49
C LEU A 265 -1.99 0.06 11.42
N LEU A 266 -1.31 0.12 12.57
CA LEU A 266 0.06 0.62 12.71
C LEU A 266 1.09 -0.37 12.12
N THR A 267 1.02 -0.60 10.82
CA THR A 267 1.87 -1.56 10.07
C THR A 267 3.38 -1.34 10.22
N PRO A 268 3.92 -0.10 10.35
CA PRO A 268 5.36 0.08 10.55
C PRO A 268 5.92 -0.63 11.78
N VAL A 269 5.16 -0.65 12.88
CA VAL A 269 5.55 -1.34 14.13
C VAL A 269 5.61 -2.85 13.91
N VAL A 270 4.62 -3.41 13.18
CA VAL A 270 4.60 -4.84 12.83
C VAL A 270 5.83 -5.22 11.99
N LEU A 271 6.14 -4.41 10.97
CA LEU A 271 7.29 -4.67 10.08
C LEU A 271 8.63 -4.56 10.84
N ALA A 272 8.74 -3.65 11.79
CA ALA A 272 9.93 -3.54 12.64
C ALA A 272 10.07 -4.75 13.58
N ALA A 273 8.99 -5.14 14.26
CA ALA A 273 8.97 -6.25 15.20
C ALA A 273 9.28 -7.61 14.54
N MET A 274 8.97 -7.79 13.25
CA MET A 274 9.29 -9.00 12.48
C MET A 274 10.79 -9.29 12.42
N SER A 275 11.64 -8.32 12.71
CA SER A 275 13.10 -8.47 12.65
C SER A 275 13.63 -9.50 13.65
N GLU A 276 13.06 -9.56 14.85
CA GLU A 276 13.53 -10.48 15.91
C GLU A 276 13.24 -11.95 15.58
N PRO A 277 12.00 -12.38 15.22
CA PRO A 277 11.77 -13.76 14.82
C PRO A 277 12.54 -14.17 13.56
N LEU A 278 12.74 -13.27 12.57
CA LEU A 278 13.58 -13.56 11.40
C LEU A 278 15.04 -13.77 11.77
N LYS A 279 15.58 -12.94 12.67
CA LYS A 279 16.95 -13.11 13.19
C LYS A 279 17.10 -14.44 13.93
N THR A 280 16.13 -14.77 14.77
CA THR A 280 16.12 -16.05 15.51
C THR A 280 16.12 -17.26 14.57
N ILE A 281 15.31 -17.22 13.49
CA ILE A 281 15.35 -18.26 12.45
C ILE A 281 16.77 -18.35 11.84
N ASN A 282 17.37 -17.23 11.43
CA ASN A 282 18.71 -17.23 10.85
C ASN A 282 19.78 -17.77 11.82
N ASP A 283 19.67 -17.45 13.12
CA ASP A 283 20.55 -17.99 14.14
C ASP A 283 20.42 -19.51 14.25
N LEU A 284 19.19 -20.05 14.25
CA LEU A 284 18.91 -21.48 14.26
C LEU A 284 19.39 -22.19 12.98
N LEU A 285 19.35 -21.51 11.83
CA LEU A 285 19.75 -22.07 10.54
C LEU A 285 21.28 -22.09 10.36
N HIS A 286 21.97 -21.02 10.74
CA HIS A 286 23.32 -20.76 10.25
C HIS A 286 24.41 -20.83 11.35
N THR A 287 24.08 -20.53 12.61
CA THR A 287 25.07 -20.55 13.69
C THR A 287 25.37 -21.97 14.19
N ARG A 288 26.59 -22.19 14.70
CA ARG A 288 26.96 -23.48 15.31
C ARG A 288 26.11 -23.81 16.54
N LYS A 289 25.73 -22.78 17.32
CA LYS A 289 24.88 -22.92 18.51
C LYS A 289 23.47 -23.27 18.10
N GLY A 290 22.90 -22.52 17.16
CA GLY A 290 21.54 -22.74 16.68
C GLY A 290 21.35 -24.12 16.04
N LYS A 291 22.31 -24.59 15.23
CA LYS A 291 22.28 -25.95 14.62
C LYS A 291 22.26 -27.08 15.62
N LYS A 292 22.74 -26.86 16.86
CA LYS A 292 22.78 -27.84 17.94
C LYS A 292 21.70 -27.65 19.00
N GLN A 293 20.82 -26.64 18.83
CA GLN A 293 19.78 -26.35 19.78
C GLN A 293 18.78 -27.52 19.84
N GLU A 294 18.38 -27.90 21.05
CA GLU A 294 17.27 -28.84 21.27
C GLU A 294 15.96 -28.27 20.69
N LEU A 295 15.12 -29.14 20.18
CA LEU A 295 13.82 -28.77 19.58
C LEU A 295 13.97 -27.71 18.47
N ARG A 296 15.09 -27.77 17.71
CA ARG A 296 15.38 -26.81 16.65
C ARG A 296 14.30 -26.82 15.56
N ILE A 297 13.79 -27.98 15.16
CA ILE A 297 12.79 -28.11 14.10
C ILE A 297 11.46 -27.55 14.56
N GLU A 298 11.04 -27.87 15.79
CA GLU A 298 9.84 -27.33 16.43
C GLU A 298 9.92 -25.81 16.56
N SER A 299 11.10 -25.29 16.96
CA SER A 299 11.36 -23.84 17.05
C SER A 299 11.25 -23.14 15.70
N LEU A 300 11.87 -23.69 14.66
CA LEU A 300 11.78 -23.18 13.29
C LEU A 300 10.34 -23.18 12.79
N THR A 301 9.59 -24.26 13.05
CA THR A 301 8.19 -24.38 12.67
C THR A 301 7.31 -23.32 13.34
N ALA A 302 7.50 -23.10 14.64
CA ALA A 302 6.71 -22.10 15.38
C ALA A 302 6.98 -20.67 14.88
N LEU A 303 8.26 -20.33 14.69
CA LEU A 303 8.69 -19.01 14.20
C LEU A 303 8.24 -18.76 12.75
N GLU A 304 8.38 -19.74 11.87
CA GLU A 304 7.94 -19.66 10.48
C GLU A 304 6.42 -19.46 10.42
N LYS A 305 5.68 -20.24 11.20
CA LYS A 305 4.20 -20.17 11.25
C LYS A 305 3.70 -18.80 11.67
N ILE A 306 4.26 -18.18 12.70
CA ILE A 306 3.80 -16.85 13.13
C ILE A 306 4.13 -15.78 12.09
N ILE A 307 5.32 -15.81 11.47
CA ILE A 307 5.67 -14.88 10.39
C ILE A 307 4.75 -15.07 9.19
N ARG A 308 4.48 -16.31 8.77
CA ARG A 308 3.56 -16.64 7.68
C ARG A 308 2.16 -16.11 7.95
N ASN A 309 1.64 -16.27 9.17
CA ASN A 309 0.33 -15.76 9.56
C ASN A 309 0.26 -14.24 9.40
N VAL A 310 1.26 -13.51 9.90
CA VAL A 310 1.33 -12.04 9.79
C VAL A 310 1.44 -11.60 8.33
N LEU A 311 2.32 -12.24 7.53
CA LEU A 311 2.45 -11.93 6.10
C LEU A 311 1.16 -12.21 5.33
N THR A 312 0.40 -13.24 5.72
CA THR A 312 -0.90 -13.57 5.12
C THR A 312 -1.91 -12.44 5.37
N VAL A 313 -2.03 -11.96 6.62
CA VAL A 313 -2.93 -10.84 6.95
C VAL A 313 -2.52 -9.57 6.20
N LEU A 314 -1.22 -9.29 6.08
CA LEU A 314 -0.71 -8.14 5.34
C LEU A 314 -0.83 -8.30 3.81
N GLY A 315 -1.30 -9.45 3.31
CA GLY A 315 -1.40 -9.74 1.88
C GLY A 315 -0.03 -9.82 1.19
N MET A 316 0.99 -10.26 1.92
CA MET A 316 2.37 -10.37 1.46
C MET A 316 2.84 -11.82 1.31
N MET A 317 1.96 -12.80 1.49
CA MET A 317 2.32 -14.22 1.37
C MET A 317 2.36 -14.62 -0.11
N PRO A 318 3.54 -15.00 -0.67
CA PRO A 318 3.65 -15.47 -2.04
C PRO A 318 3.25 -16.94 -2.15
N GLN A 319 3.02 -17.40 -3.37
CA GLN A 319 2.79 -18.83 -3.65
C GLN A 319 4.09 -19.66 -3.54
N SER A 320 5.23 -19.06 -3.87
CA SER A 320 6.55 -19.69 -3.82
C SER A 320 7.61 -18.66 -3.43
N TYR A 321 8.40 -18.98 -2.41
CA TYR A 321 9.54 -18.13 -2.02
C TYR A 321 10.65 -18.12 -3.09
N SER A 322 10.93 -19.27 -3.69
CA SER A 322 11.97 -19.39 -4.73
C SER A 322 11.64 -18.52 -5.96
N GLU A 323 10.38 -18.50 -6.38
CA GLU A 323 9.94 -17.67 -7.51
C GLU A 323 10.10 -16.17 -7.21
N VAL A 324 9.70 -15.72 -6.04
CA VAL A 324 9.87 -14.31 -5.63
C VAL A 324 11.34 -13.93 -5.57
N LEU A 325 12.18 -14.80 -5.01
CA LEU A 325 13.63 -14.57 -4.93
C LEU A 325 14.25 -14.45 -6.32
N GLN A 326 13.84 -15.31 -7.26
CA GLN A 326 14.27 -15.23 -8.66
C GLN A 326 13.81 -13.90 -9.30
N GLN A 327 12.56 -13.54 -9.16
CA GLN A 327 12.03 -12.27 -9.69
C GLN A 327 12.74 -11.04 -9.10
N LEU A 328 13.08 -11.06 -7.82
CA LEU A 328 13.85 -9.99 -7.17
C LEU A 328 15.27 -9.88 -7.77
N ARG A 329 15.93 -11.01 -8.06
CA ARG A 329 17.22 -11.03 -8.76
C ARG A 329 17.11 -10.47 -10.17
N GLU A 330 16.12 -10.91 -10.96
CA GLU A 330 15.87 -10.39 -12.32
C GLU A 330 15.64 -8.87 -12.32
N LYS A 331 14.85 -8.35 -11.37
CA LYS A 331 14.64 -6.91 -11.22
C LYS A 331 15.92 -6.16 -10.86
N ALA A 332 16.77 -6.72 -9.98
CA ALA A 332 18.06 -6.14 -9.64
C ALA A 332 19.00 -6.08 -10.85
N LEU A 333 19.10 -7.16 -11.63
CA LEU A 333 19.88 -7.19 -12.87
C LEU A 333 19.38 -6.13 -13.88
N LYS A 334 18.07 -5.99 -14.02
CA LYS A 334 17.45 -4.98 -14.89
C LYS A 334 17.82 -3.56 -14.45
N ARG A 335 17.77 -3.24 -13.16
CA ARG A 335 18.18 -1.93 -12.64
C ARG A 335 19.68 -1.68 -12.82
N ALA A 336 20.49 -2.70 -12.57
CA ALA A 336 21.94 -2.67 -12.76
C ALA A 336 22.35 -2.61 -14.24
N LYS A 337 21.43 -2.88 -15.16
CA LYS A 337 21.66 -2.95 -16.63
C LYS A 337 22.77 -3.97 -16.99
N ILE A 338 22.80 -5.09 -16.28
CA ILE A 338 23.74 -6.21 -16.54
C ILE A 338 22.96 -7.54 -16.59
N THR A 339 23.59 -8.54 -17.22
CA THR A 339 23.02 -9.89 -17.29
C THR A 339 23.59 -10.78 -16.17
N GLU A 340 22.90 -11.88 -15.88
CA GLU A 340 23.40 -12.86 -14.90
C GLU A 340 24.73 -13.46 -15.33
N ASP A 341 24.90 -13.76 -16.61
CA ASP A 341 26.18 -14.26 -17.14
C ASP A 341 27.35 -13.29 -16.91
N GLN A 342 27.08 -11.97 -17.01
CA GLN A 342 28.08 -10.96 -16.70
C GLN A 342 28.43 -10.95 -15.21
N VAL A 343 27.48 -11.15 -14.32
CA VAL A 343 27.73 -11.28 -12.87
C VAL A 343 28.55 -12.53 -12.59
N LEU A 344 28.15 -13.68 -13.16
CA LEU A 344 28.88 -14.95 -12.97
C LEU A 344 30.32 -14.85 -13.48
N LYS A 345 30.53 -14.26 -14.66
CA LYS A 345 31.87 -14.00 -15.19
C LYS A 345 32.73 -13.14 -14.24
N LYS A 346 32.13 -12.08 -13.65
CA LYS A 346 32.80 -11.26 -12.64
C LYS A 346 33.16 -12.03 -11.38
N ILE A 347 32.32 -12.97 -10.95
CA ILE A 347 32.60 -13.88 -9.82
C ILE A 347 33.77 -14.78 -10.15
N GLU A 348 33.84 -15.34 -11.36
CA GLU A 348 34.96 -16.15 -11.81
C GLU A 348 36.27 -15.36 -11.88
N GLU A 349 36.26 -14.15 -12.48
CA GLU A 349 37.39 -13.23 -12.51
C GLU A 349 37.90 -12.90 -11.11
N ARG A 350 37.00 -12.62 -10.17
CA ARG A 350 37.32 -12.36 -8.76
C ARG A 350 37.92 -13.58 -8.09
N THR A 351 37.40 -14.77 -8.33
CA THR A 351 37.89 -16.01 -7.78
C THR A 351 39.31 -16.31 -8.28
N ALA A 352 39.59 -16.08 -9.56
CA ALA A 352 40.92 -16.21 -10.13
C ALA A 352 41.92 -15.19 -9.53
N ALA A 353 41.51 -13.93 -9.38
CA ALA A 353 42.32 -12.90 -8.73
C ALA A 353 42.69 -13.26 -7.29
N ARG A 354 41.73 -13.81 -6.51
CA ARG A 354 42.02 -14.30 -5.15
C ARG A 354 43.02 -15.45 -5.11
N ARG A 355 42.90 -16.41 -6.05
CA ARG A 355 43.88 -17.53 -6.19
C ARG A 355 45.27 -17.00 -6.52
N ASN A 356 45.38 -15.98 -7.34
CA ASN A 356 46.63 -15.35 -7.74
C ASN A 356 47.16 -14.33 -6.71
N LYS A 357 46.43 -14.14 -5.56
CA LYS A 357 46.76 -13.14 -4.52
C LYS A 357 46.67 -11.69 -5.01
N GLU A 358 45.91 -11.41 -6.07
CA GLU A 358 45.59 -10.08 -6.62
C GLU A 358 44.41 -9.47 -5.82
N PHE A 359 44.62 -9.17 -4.55
CA PHE A 359 43.54 -8.77 -3.65
C PHE A 359 42.88 -7.45 -4.04
N GLU A 360 43.66 -6.46 -4.49
CA GLU A 360 43.15 -5.17 -4.95
C GLU A 360 42.16 -5.34 -6.11
N LYS A 361 42.48 -6.22 -7.07
CA LYS A 361 41.56 -6.54 -8.19
C LYS A 361 40.31 -7.26 -7.72
N SER A 362 40.45 -8.19 -6.79
CA SER A 362 39.31 -8.90 -6.18
C SER A 362 38.35 -7.93 -5.48
N ASP A 363 38.90 -6.96 -4.73
CA ASP A 363 38.12 -5.96 -3.99
C ASP A 363 37.49 -4.93 -4.92
N ALA A 364 38.18 -4.53 -5.99
CA ALA A 364 37.63 -3.67 -7.03
C ALA A 364 36.40 -4.32 -7.69
N ILE A 365 36.48 -5.59 -8.09
CA ILE A 365 35.34 -6.32 -8.68
C ILE A 365 34.14 -6.36 -7.70
N ARG A 366 34.39 -6.61 -6.44
CA ARG A 366 33.35 -6.61 -5.40
C ARG A 366 32.69 -5.24 -5.26
N LYS A 367 33.50 -4.17 -5.24
CA LYS A 367 33.03 -2.81 -5.14
C LYS A 367 32.23 -2.37 -6.37
N ASP A 368 32.69 -2.73 -7.56
CA ASP A 368 32.00 -2.42 -8.82
C ASP A 368 30.59 -3.06 -8.87
N LEU A 369 30.48 -4.32 -8.46
CA LEU A 369 29.17 -4.99 -8.38
C LEU A 369 28.28 -4.39 -7.28
N ALA A 370 28.86 -4.07 -6.12
CA ALA A 370 28.11 -3.43 -5.04
C ALA A 370 27.64 -2.01 -5.43
N ALA A 371 28.39 -1.28 -6.25
CA ALA A 371 27.99 0.04 -6.76
C ALA A 371 26.69 -0.02 -7.57
N VAL A 372 26.41 -1.12 -8.25
CA VAL A 372 25.20 -1.33 -9.05
C VAL A 372 24.11 -2.18 -8.35
N GLY A 373 24.29 -2.45 -7.04
CA GLY A 373 23.29 -3.16 -6.25
C GLY A 373 23.38 -4.67 -6.28
N ILE A 374 24.57 -5.23 -6.54
CA ILE A 374 24.86 -6.67 -6.53
C ILE A 374 25.84 -6.98 -5.40
N ALA A 375 25.42 -7.67 -4.36
CA ALA A 375 26.28 -8.09 -3.26
C ALA A 375 26.78 -9.53 -3.45
N LEU A 376 28.09 -9.75 -3.25
CA LEU A 376 28.70 -11.08 -3.31
C LEU A 376 28.75 -11.69 -1.91
N MET A 377 28.33 -12.98 -1.84
CA MET A 377 28.30 -13.80 -0.63
C MET A 377 29.29 -14.95 -0.78
N ASP A 378 30.33 -14.94 0.04
CA ASP A 378 31.35 -16.01 0.06
C ASP A 378 30.91 -17.10 1.05
N SER A 379 30.94 -18.36 0.61
CA SER A 379 30.68 -19.56 1.42
C SER A 379 31.76 -20.61 1.18
N ALA A 380 31.70 -21.71 1.92
CA ALA A 380 32.59 -22.85 1.71
C ALA A 380 32.38 -23.50 0.32
N ASP A 381 31.19 -23.46 -0.20
CA ASP A 381 30.78 -24.05 -1.47
C ASP A 381 31.03 -23.13 -2.68
N GLY A 382 31.47 -21.89 -2.43
CA GLY A 382 31.75 -20.90 -3.48
C GLY A 382 31.21 -19.51 -3.21
N THR A 383 31.27 -18.64 -4.22
CA THR A 383 30.71 -17.28 -4.17
C THR A 383 29.39 -17.27 -4.90
N THR A 384 28.36 -16.80 -4.21
CA THR A 384 27.03 -16.50 -4.78
C THR A 384 26.76 -15.00 -4.76
N TRP A 385 25.63 -14.56 -5.31
CA TRP A 385 25.24 -13.16 -5.31
C TRP A 385 23.80 -12.97 -4.87
N ARG A 386 23.50 -11.80 -4.32
CA ARG A 386 22.15 -11.34 -4.01
C ARG A 386 21.94 -9.89 -4.40
N PRO A 387 20.68 -9.45 -4.61
CA PRO A 387 20.34 -8.04 -4.66
C PRO A 387 20.76 -7.32 -3.38
N ALA A 388 21.14 -6.06 -3.50
CA ALA A 388 21.43 -5.18 -2.37
C ALA A 388 21.16 -3.71 -2.78
N VAL A 389 21.13 -2.83 -1.79
CA VAL A 389 21.04 -1.38 -2.08
C VAL A 389 22.35 -0.92 -2.72
N PRO A 390 22.34 -0.22 -3.87
CA PRO A 390 23.55 0.33 -4.49
C PRO A 390 24.33 1.24 -3.55
N LEU A 391 25.66 1.16 -3.57
CA LEU A 391 26.54 1.91 -2.64
C LEU A 391 26.26 3.44 -2.67
N ALA A 392 26.08 4.01 -3.86
CA ALA A 392 25.79 5.44 -4.01
C ALA A 392 24.50 5.89 -3.29
N LEU A 393 23.51 4.98 -3.19
CA LEU A 393 22.27 5.24 -2.49
C LEU A 393 22.39 4.99 -0.97
N GLN A 394 23.29 4.10 -0.54
CA GLN A 394 23.55 3.89 0.89
C GLN A 394 24.17 5.14 1.55
N GLU A 395 25.06 5.84 0.85
CA GLU A 395 25.66 7.09 1.34
C GLU A 395 24.60 8.19 1.53
N GLN A 396 23.57 8.25 0.68
CA GLN A 396 22.45 9.19 0.82
C GLN A 396 21.58 8.91 2.06
N GLN A 397 21.42 7.65 2.46
CA GLN A 397 20.67 7.31 3.67
C GLN A 397 21.36 7.80 4.95
N VAL A 398 22.67 7.74 5.02
CA VAL A 398 23.46 8.15 6.20
C VAL A 398 23.42 9.69 6.40
N VAL A 399 23.22 10.44 5.34
CA VAL A 399 23.14 11.93 5.41
C VAL A 399 21.73 12.40 5.77
N ALA A 400 20.70 11.57 5.57
CA ALA A 400 19.29 11.90 5.81
C ALA A 400 18.76 11.49 7.20
N THR A 401 19.57 10.78 8.00
CA THR A 401 19.29 10.38 9.41
C THR A 401 20.06 11.28 10.37
#